data_c980b14eea01f410b599e23b6b7a28cc
#
_entry.id   c980b14eea01f410b599e23b6b7a28cc
#
_cell.length_a   1.000
_cell.length_b   1.000
_cell.length_c   1.000
_cell.angle_alpha   90.00
_cell.angle_beta   90.00
_cell.angle_gamma   90.00
#
_symmetry.space_group_name_H-M   'P 1'
#
loop_
_entity.id
_entity.type
_entity.pdbx_description
1 polymer ?
#
loop_
_entity_poly.entity_id
_entity_poly.type
_entity_poly.pdbx_seq_one_letter_code
_entity_poly.pdbx_strand_id
1 'polypeptide(L)'
;MMDKKPHIKPYIYGMLAGFGAISLSILFFFFIYRFDGFGDAVSTMTGILMPFIYGAVIAYLLKPVCNTIENFLHRIFPQKMHGLANMLAIAATLLFGILVVYALVMMVVPQVISSVTSLYYTAQTSITRFMRWINTQDVFLDNATLMGYFNDAYDSITSNLASLRATLLPSLQNLQGVLSSVGVGVINVVTWFKNLLIGLIVAVYLLASRKKLVKQAKMILYSIFKPRWAQLIQEEVLYADRMFGGFINGKILDSAIIGVLCYFACIVFKFPSALLVSVIIGVTNVIPFFGPFIGAVPATLLILIQSPIKALWFVLFVLVLQQLDGNVIGPKILGNTTGLSSFWVLFSILLFGGLWGFVGMIVGVPLFAVIYDIIKKLVFHGLRRNGQLGQVETYHEEFGDPDDPAPAPAEAESETEIVIDSGEE
;
A
#
# COMPACT_ATOMS: atom_id res chain seq x y z
N MET A 1 53.43 57.31 18.13
CA MET A 1 53.19 55.92 18.57
C MET A 1 51.71 55.82 18.88
N MET A 2 50.87 55.39 17.91
CA MET A 2 49.42 55.26 18.09
C MET A 2 49.12 53.79 18.44
N ASP A 3 48.66 53.63 19.66
CA ASP A 3 48.31 52.34 20.27
C ASP A 3 47.02 51.76 19.60
N LYS A 4 47.18 50.75 18.69
CA LYS A 4 46.07 50.04 18.10
C LYS A 4 45.49 49.09 19.15
N LYS A 5 44.43 49.49 19.84
CA LYS A 5 43.65 48.56 20.68
C LYS A 5 43.16 47.39 19.81
N PRO A 6 43.42 46.13 20.19
CA PRO A 6 42.99 44.97 19.41
C PRO A 6 41.45 44.91 19.43
N HIS A 7 40.85 44.78 18.24
CA HIS A 7 39.43 44.56 18.05
C HIS A 7 39.04 43.11 18.51
N ILE A 8 38.96 42.92 19.81
CA ILE A 8 38.62 41.63 20.45
C ILE A 8 37.12 41.28 20.26
N LYS A 9 36.27 42.29 20.06
CA LYS A 9 34.79 42.13 19.96
C LYS A 9 34.31 41.09 18.93
N PRO A 10 34.79 41.06 17.67
CA PRO A 10 34.28 40.08 16.69
C PRO A 10 34.61 38.61 17.05
N TYR A 11 35.77 38.38 17.68
CA TYR A 11 36.13 37.01 18.14
C TYR A 11 35.29 36.53 19.32
N ILE A 12 34.92 37.43 20.24
CA ILE A 12 34.04 37.11 21.38
C ILE A 12 32.62 36.75 20.87
N TYR A 13 32.09 37.50 19.91
CA TYR A 13 30.77 37.15 19.31
C TYR A 13 30.82 35.82 18.55
N GLY A 14 31.90 35.49 17.84
CA GLY A 14 32.09 34.19 17.20
C GLY A 14 32.18 33.04 18.21
N MET A 15 32.92 33.22 19.31
CA MET A 15 32.97 32.23 20.40
C MET A 15 31.62 32.04 21.09
N LEU A 16 30.89 33.12 21.36
CA LEU A 16 29.55 33.06 21.99
C LEU A 16 28.54 32.38 21.06
N ALA A 17 28.58 32.68 19.76
CA ALA A 17 27.72 32.03 18.76
C ALA A 17 28.03 30.53 18.61
N GLY A 18 29.33 30.16 18.59
CA GLY A 18 29.75 28.75 18.56
C GLY A 18 29.37 27.99 19.83
N PHE A 19 29.61 28.60 21.00
CA PHE A 19 29.18 28.02 22.29
C PHE A 19 27.65 27.88 22.37
N GLY A 20 26.89 28.88 21.91
CA GLY A 20 25.44 28.85 21.86
C GLY A 20 24.93 27.73 20.94
N ALA A 21 25.51 27.58 19.75
CA ALA A 21 25.15 26.52 18.80
C ALA A 21 25.42 25.11 19.37
N ILE A 22 26.59 24.91 19.99
CA ILE A 22 26.94 23.61 20.61
C ILE A 22 26.03 23.32 21.81
N SER A 23 25.79 24.31 22.68
CA SER A 23 24.91 24.15 23.85
C SER A 23 23.46 23.83 23.42
N LEU A 24 22.98 24.47 22.35
CA LEU A 24 21.64 24.24 21.82
C LEU A 24 21.55 22.85 21.14
N SER A 25 22.61 22.40 20.48
CA SER A 25 22.69 21.06 19.91
C SER A 25 22.73 19.97 20.98
N ILE A 26 23.46 20.19 22.07
CA ILE A 26 23.51 19.27 23.22
C ILE A 26 22.15 19.21 23.92
N LEU A 27 21.51 20.38 24.17
CA LEU A 27 20.17 20.45 24.74
C LEU A 27 19.14 19.74 23.85
N PHE A 28 19.21 19.94 22.53
CA PHE A 28 18.34 19.30 21.54
C PHE A 28 18.56 17.79 21.51
N PHE A 29 19.84 17.35 21.56
CA PHE A 29 20.18 15.92 21.64
C PHE A 29 19.64 15.29 22.93
N PHE A 30 19.84 15.93 24.10
CA PHE A 30 19.31 15.45 25.37
C PHE A 30 17.79 15.46 25.40
N PHE A 31 17.15 16.46 24.79
CA PHE A 31 15.70 16.52 24.64
C PHE A 31 15.16 15.34 23.83
N ILE A 32 15.80 15.01 22.70
CA ILE A 32 15.39 13.87 21.87
C ILE A 32 15.74 12.53 22.54
N TYR A 33 16.96 12.40 23.08
CA TYR A 33 17.47 11.12 23.60
C TYR A 33 16.82 10.71 24.94
N ARG A 34 16.49 11.66 25.80
CA ARG A 34 15.95 11.40 27.14
C ARG A 34 14.45 11.64 27.26
N PHE A 35 13.81 12.08 26.19
CA PHE A 35 12.38 12.32 26.20
C PHE A 35 11.63 11.06 25.78
N ASP A 36 11.57 10.06 26.67
CA ASP A 36 10.78 8.83 26.49
C ASP A 36 9.31 9.12 26.15
N GLY A 37 8.79 10.27 26.58
CA GLY A 37 7.46 10.75 26.25
C GLY A 37 7.25 11.27 24.83
N PHE A 38 8.31 11.49 24.02
CA PHE A 38 8.10 11.93 22.63
C PHE A 38 7.52 10.79 21.77
N GLY A 39 8.04 9.57 21.94
CA GLY A 39 7.48 8.37 21.31
C GLY A 39 6.03 8.14 21.71
N ASP A 40 5.72 8.29 23.00
CA ASP A 40 4.36 8.15 23.53
C ASP A 40 3.44 9.27 23.06
N ALA A 41 3.91 10.50 22.97
CA ALA A 41 3.15 11.62 22.43
C ALA A 41 2.82 11.41 20.95
N VAL A 42 3.81 11.00 20.13
CA VAL A 42 3.61 10.68 18.70
C VAL A 42 2.65 9.51 18.55
N SER A 43 2.82 8.45 19.34
CA SER A 43 1.93 7.28 19.35
C SER A 43 0.50 7.66 19.71
N THR A 44 0.32 8.48 20.75
CA THR A 44 -0.99 8.98 21.19
C THR A 44 -1.63 9.86 20.09
N MET A 45 -0.89 10.79 19.50
CA MET A 45 -1.39 11.61 18.40
C MET A 45 -1.78 10.76 17.18
N THR A 46 -0.94 9.80 16.83
CA THR A 46 -1.23 8.86 15.74
C THR A 46 -2.49 8.06 16.04
N GLY A 47 -2.65 7.57 17.28
CA GLY A 47 -3.85 6.86 17.72
C GLY A 47 -5.13 7.71 17.60
N ILE A 48 -5.07 8.99 17.98
CA ILE A 48 -6.19 9.93 17.83
C ILE A 48 -6.50 10.21 16.35
N LEU A 49 -5.48 10.30 15.50
CA LEU A 49 -5.62 10.60 14.07
C LEU A 49 -5.97 9.37 13.22
N MET A 50 -5.82 8.15 13.74
CA MET A 50 -6.10 6.91 12.99
C MET A 50 -7.46 6.88 12.28
N PRO A 51 -8.59 7.27 12.92
CA PRO A 51 -9.88 7.31 12.22
C PRO A 51 -9.90 8.28 11.03
N PHE A 52 -9.17 9.41 11.14
CA PHE A 52 -9.03 10.38 10.04
C PHE A 52 -8.17 9.80 8.90
N ILE A 53 -7.10 9.08 9.23
CA ILE A 53 -6.26 8.39 8.25
C ILE A 53 -7.09 7.32 7.52
N TYR A 54 -7.84 6.48 8.25
CA TYR A 54 -8.75 5.50 7.62
C TYR A 54 -9.79 6.17 6.74
N GLY A 55 -10.40 7.25 7.22
CA GLY A 55 -11.37 8.01 6.42
C GLY A 55 -10.76 8.61 5.15
N ALA A 56 -9.54 9.14 5.23
CA ALA A 56 -8.83 9.67 4.08
C ALA A 56 -8.49 8.58 3.06
N VAL A 57 -8.02 7.41 3.52
CA VAL A 57 -7.73 6.25 2.65
C VAL A 57 -9.02 5.77 1.97
N ILE A 58 -10.11 5.58 2.72
CA ILE A 58 -11.40 5.17 2.15
C ILE A 58 -11.89 6.20 1.14
N ALA A 59 -11.84 7.50 1.46
CA ALA A 59 -12.24 8.55 0.56
C ALA A 59 -11.39 8.56 -0.72
N TYR A 60 -10.08 8.33 -0.59
CA TYR A 60 -9.16 8.28 -1.73
C TYR A 60 -9.45 7.09 -2.65
N LEU A 61 -9.64 5.90 -2.10
CA LEU A 61 -9.97 4.68 -2.85
C LEU A 61 -11.35 4.78 -3.53
N LEU A 62 -12.32 5.42 -2.88
CA LEU A 62 -13.66 5.59 -3.43
C LEU A 62 -13.80 6.81 -4.36
N LYS A 63 -12.81 7.71 -4.41
CA LYS A 63 -12.82 8.93 -5.26
C LYS A 63 -13.15 8.63 -6.74
N PRO A 64 -12.55 7.63 -7.42
CA PRO A 64 -12.87 7.33 -8.82
C PRO A 64 -14.32 6.89 -9.01
N VAL A 65 -14.83 6.02 -8.13
CA VAL A 65 -16.22 5.55 -8.17
C VAL A 65 -17.17 6.72 -7.95
N CYS A 66 -16.89 7.57 -6.96
CA CYS A 66 -17.67 8.76 -6.68
C CYS A 66 -17.71 9.73 -7.87
N ASN A 67 -16.57 9.96 -8.52
CA ASN A 67 -16.49 10.84 -9.70
C ASN A 67 -17.31 10.27 -10.88
N THR A 68 -17.25 8.96 -11.10
CA THR A 68 -18.02 8.31 -12.16
C THR A 68 -19.53 8.45 -11.93
N ILE A 69 -19.98 8.18 -10.69
CA ILE A 69 -21.39 8.31 -10.33
C ILE A 69 -21.83 9.80 -10.37
N GLU A 70 -21.02 10.72 -9.85
CA GLU A 70 -21.30 12.17 -9.89
C GLU A 70 -21.45 12.64 -11.34
N ASN A 71 -20.52 12.28 -12.23
CA ASN A 71 -20.59 12.66 -13.63
C ASN A 71 -21.82 12.07 -14.34
N PHE A 72 -22.22 10.84 -14.00
CA PHE A 72 -23.44 10.22 -14.52
C PHE A 72 -24.69 10.94 -14.03
N LEU A 73 -24.79 11.24 -12.75
CA LEU A 73 -25.93 11.96 -12.17
C LEU A 73 -26.01 13.38 -12.68
N HIS A 74 -24.90 14.08 -12.91
CA HIS A 74 -24.91 15.44 -13.49
C HIS A 74 -25.41 15.49 -14.93
N ARG A 75 -25.38 14.36 -15.67
CA ARG A 75 -25.98 14.28 -17.01
C ARG A 75 -27.51 14.13 -16.95
N ILE A 76 -28.03 13.57 -15.85
CA ILE A 76 -29.47 13.30 -15.69
C ILE A 76 -30.18 14.47 -14.98
N PHE A 77 -29.52 15.05 -13.98
CA PHE A 77 -30.14 16.12 -13.17
C PHE A 77 -29.83 17.51 -13.71
N PRO A 78 -30.84 18.43 -13.72
CA PRO A 78 -30.62 19.80 -14.11
C PRO A 78 -29.66 20.54 -13.15
N GLN A 79 -29.00 21.59 -13.64
CA GLN A 79 -27.94 22.31 -12.88
C GLN A 79 -28.39 22.78 -11.49
N LYS A 80 -29.64 23.13 -11.30
CA LYS A 80 -30.21 23.54 -10.00
C LYS A 80 -30.19 22.44 -8.94
N MET A 81 -30.11 21.16 -9.36
CA MET A 81 -30.15 20.00 -8.48
C MET A 81 -28.76 19.30 -8.34
N HIS A 82 -27.67 19.91 -8.83
CA HIS A 82 -26.33 19.33 -8.73
C HIS A 82 -25.90 19.12 -7.27
N GLY A 83 -26.38 19.89 -6.31
CA GLY A 83 -26.14 19.65 -4.88
C GLY A 83 -26.70 18.31 -4.40
N LEU A 84 -27.94 17.99 -4.81
CA LEU A 84 -28.57 16.70 -4.53
C LEU A 84 -27.87 15.56 -5.27
N ALA A 85 -27.48 15.77 -6.53
CA ALA A 85 -26.74 14.79 -7.31
C ALA A 85 -25.41 14.41 -6.64
N ASN A 86 -24.69 15.39 -6.09
CA ASN A 86 -23.44 15.14 -5.34
C ASN A 86 -23.69 14.34 -4.07
N MET A 87 -24.73 14.66 -3.28
CA MET A 87 -25.07 13.89 -2.08
C MET A 87 -25.45 12.44 -2.43
N LEU A 88 -26.24 12.25 -3.48
CA LEU A 88 -26.63 10.92 -3.96
C LEU A 88 -25.41 10.14 -4.47
N ALA A 89 -24.49 10.79 -5.20
CA ALA A 89 -23.25 10.16 -5.65
C ALA A 89 -22.41 9.66 -4.48
N ILE A 90 -22.25 10.46 -3.44
CA ILE A 90 -21.49 10.08 -2.23
C ILE A 90 -22.19 8.91 -1.52
N ALA A 91 -23.50 9.00 -1.30
CA ALA A 91 -24.27 7.94 -0.65
C ALA A 91 -24.21 6.62 -1.43
N ALA A 92 -24.38 6.67 -2.76
CA ALA A 92 -24.28 5.49 -3.62
C ALA A 92 -22.87 4.90 -3.62
N THR A 93 -21.83 5.74 -3.61
CA THR A 93 -20.42 5.31 -3.56
C THR A 93 -20.11 4.60 -2.24
N LEU A 94 -20.58 5.13 -1.12
CA LEU A 94 -20.38 4.51 0.19
C LEU A 94 -21.15 3.21 0.31
N LEU A 95 -22.41 3.19 -0.17
CA LEU A 95 -23.20 1.96 -0.22
C LEU A 95 -22.50 0.89 -1.06
N PHE A 96 -21.98 1.28 -2.23
CA PHE A 96 -21.18 0.39 -3.06
C PHE A 96 -19.95 -0.16 -2.33
N GLY A 97 -19.16 0.70 -1.66
CA GLY A 97 -18.00 0.27 -0.88
C GLY A 97 -18.37 -0.68 0.25
N ILE A 98 -19.42 -0.39 1.00
CA ILE A 98 -19.93 -1.25 2.07
C ILE A 98 -20.40 -2.60 1.50
N LEU A 99 -21.13 -2.60 0.39
CA LEU A 99 -21.62 -3.82 -0.25
C LEU A 99 -20.47 -4.69 -0.75
N VAL A 100 -19.42 -4.11 -1.34
CA VAL A 100 -18.22 -4.84 -1.78
C VAL A 100 -17.54 -5.50 -0.59
N VAL A 101 -17.28 -4.75 0.49
CA VAL A 101 -16.67 -5.31 1.70
C VAL A 101 -17.56 -6.39 2.32
N TYR A 102 -18.86 -6.14 2.44
CA TYR A 102 -19.81 -7.11 2.96
C TYR A 102 -19.83 -8.40 2.13
N ALA A 103 -19.91 -8.28 0.80
CA ALA A 103 -19.89 -9.43 -0.10
C ALA A 103 -18.58 -10.24 0.04
N LEU A 104 -17.43 -9.56 0.05
CA LEU A 104 -16.13 -10.22 0.27
C LEU A 104 -16.09 -10.97 1.60
N VAL A 105 -16.52 -10.34 2.68
CA VAL A 105 -16.49 -10.99 4.01
C VAL A 105 -17.45 -12.17 4.04
N MET A 106 -18.68 -12.03 3.53
CA MET A 106 -19.66 -13.13 3.48
C MET A 106 -19.22 -14.28 2.58
N MET A 107 -18.45 -14.02 1.53
CA MET A 107 -17.91 -15.07 0.66
C MET A 107 -16.69 -15.77 1.29
N VAL A 108 -15.79 -14.99 1.91
CA VAL A 108 -14.49 -15.49 2.37
C VAL A 108 -14.58 -16.15 3.74
N VAL A 109 -15.23 -15.51 4.72
CA VAL A 109 -15.19 -15.98 6.12
C VAL A 109 -15.77 -17.39 6.28
N PRO A 110 -16.98 -17.74 5.75
CA PRO A 110 -17.50 -19.09 5.86
C PRO A 110 -16.59 -20.13 5.19
N GLN A 111 -15.99 -19.76 4.04
CA GLN A 111 -15.10 -20.66 3.31
C GLN A 111 -13.79 -20.88 4.04
N VAL A 112 -13.22 -19.85 4.69
CA VAL A 112 -12.03 -19.99 5.54
C VAL A 112 -12.32 -20.89 6.74
N ILE A 113 -13.46 -20.69 7.42
CA ILE A 113 -13.88 -21.54 8.55
C ILE A 113 -14.00 -22.99 8.11
N SER A 114 -14.70 -23.25 7.01
CA SER A 114 -14.85 -24.58 6.43
C SER A 114 -13.50 -25.19 6.05
N SER A 115 -12.63 -24.42 5.41
CA SER A 115 -11.30 -24.87 5.00
C SER A 115 -10.39 -25.17 6.18
N VAL A 116 -10.32 -24.30 7.19
CA VAL A 116 -9.54 -24.53 8.42
C VAL A 116 -10.04 -25.79 9.15
N THR A 117 -11.35 -25.96 9.24
CA THR A 117 -11.94 -27.12 9.88
C THR A 117 -11.63 -28.41 9.10
N SER A 118 -11.81 -28.39 7.78
CA SER A 118 -11.48 -29.51 6.89
C SER A 118 -9.99 -29.86 6.95
N LEU A 119 -9.14 -28.84 6.96
CA LEU A 119 -7.68 -28.95 7.07
C LEU A 119 -7.29 -29.67 8.35
N TYR A 120 -7.86 -29.27 9.48
CA TYR A 120 -7.59 -29.89 10.77
C TYR A 120 -7.93 -31.39 10.76
N TYR A 121 -9.13 -31.77 10.33
CA TYR A 121 -9.56 -33.19 10.32
C TYR A 121 -8.81 -34.02 9.28
N THR A 122 -8.58 -33.46 8.07
CA THR A 122 -7.86 -34.16 6.98
C THR A 122 -6.39 -34.34 7.32
N ALA A 123 -5.74 -33.31 7.88
CA ALA A 123 -4.35 -33.39 8.32
C ALA A 123 -4.19 -34.45 9.41
N GLN A 124 -5.02 -34.42 10.45
CA GLN A 124 -5.01 -35.42 11.52
C GLN A 124 -5.17 -36.86 10.99
N THR A 125 -6.12 -37.06 10.08
CA THR A 125 -6.37 -38.38 9.49
C THR A 125 -5.21 -38.83 8.61
N SER A 126 -4.65 -37.91 7.81
CA SER A 126 -3.51 -38.21 6.90
C SER A 126 -2.22 -38.49 7.66
N ILE A 127 -1.93 -37.71 8.71
CA ILE A 127 -0.75 -37.92 9.55
C ILE A 127 -0.87 -39.24 10.32
N THR A 128 -2.05 -39.55 10.89
CA THR A 128 -2.28 -40.82 11.58
C THR A 128 -2.17 -42.01 10.60
N ARG A 129 -2.62 -41.88 9.36
CA ARG A 129 -2.47 -42.89 8.32
C ARG A 129 -1.00 -43.09 7.93
N PHE A 130 -0.26 -42.02 7.80
CA PHE A 130 1.17 -42.01 7.50
C PHE A 130 1.97 -42.67 8.65
N MET A 131 1.69 -42.34 9.90
CA MET A 131 2.32 -42.96 11.07
C MET A 131 2.02 -44.44 11.14
N ARG A 132 0.77 -44.87 10.87
CA ARG A 132 0.41 -46.31 10.79
C ARG A 132 1.20 -47.00 9.68
N TRP A 133 1.36 -46.38 8.51
CA TRP A 133 2.13 -46.93 7.40
C TRP A 133 3.61 -47.07 7.79
N ILE A 134 4.23 -46.06 8.40
CA ILE A 134 5.62 -46.14 8.91
C ILE A 134 5.75 -47.33 9.90
N ASN A 135 4.83 -47.44 10.84
CA ASN A 135 4.84 -48.51 11.85
C ASN A 135 4.62 -49.94 11.28
N THR A 136 4.24 -50.05 10.02
CA THR A 136 4.12 -51.35 9.31
C THR A 136 5.34 -51.69 8.45
N GLN A 137 6.30 -50.78 8.34
CA GLN A 137 7.51 -51.00 7.54
C GLN A 137 8.70 -51.44 8.42
N ASP A 138 9.17 -52.66 8.24
CA ASP A 138 10.25 -53.26 9.05
C ASP A 138 11.53 -52.42 9.05
N VAL A 139 11.81 -51.68 7.97
CA VAL A 139 13.01 -50.82 7.83
C VAL A 139 13.03 -49.68 8.84
N PHE A 140 11.87 -49.23 9.33
CA PHE A 140 11.76 -48.15 10.31
C PHE A 140 11.67 -48.67 11.75
N LEU A 141 11.19 -49.88 11.94
CA LEU A 141 11.06 -50.51 13.29
C LEU A 141 12.38 -50.80 13.96
N ASP A 142 13.45 -51.06 13.17
CA ASP A 142 14.79 -51.34 13.68
C ASP A 142 15.57 -50.08 14.12
N ASN A 143 15.05 -48.87 13.84
CA ASN A 143 15.73 -47.64 14.15
C ASN A 143 14.95 -46.74 15.12
N ALA A 144 15.13 -47.01 16.42
CA ALA A 144 14.45 -46.29 17.50
C ALA A 144 14.64 -44.75 17.46
N THR A 145 15.79 -44.31 16.98
CA THR A 145 16.10 -42.88 16.86
C THR A 145 15.25 -42.20 15.77
N LEU A 146 15.11 -42.82 14.59
CA LEU A 146 14.29 -42.31 13.51
C LEU A 146 12.79 -42.27 13.93
N MET A 147 12.35 -43.30 14.65
CA MET A 147 10.99 -43.37 15.17
C MET A 147 10.72 -42.27 16.20
N GLY A 148 11.71 -41.93 17.04
CA GLY A 148 11.66 -40.78 17.94
C GLY A 148 11.44 -39.47 17.18
N TYR A 149 12.19 -39.17 16.14
CA TYR A 149 12.01 -37.96 15.32
C TYR A 149 10.63 -37.89 14.65
N PHE A 150 10.11 -39.02 14.16
CA PHE A 150 8.77 -39.05 13.57
C PHE A 150 7.67 -38.79 14.59
N ASN A 151 7.80 -39.33 15.80
CA ASN A 151 6.83 -39.10 16.88
C ASN A 151 6.88 -37.64 17.37
N ASP A 152 8.08 -37.07 17.54
CA ASP A 152 8.24 -35.66 17.92
C ASP A 152 7.67 -34.73 16.84
N ALA A 153 7.89 -35.03 15.56
CA ALA A 153 7.29 -34.30 14.44
C ALA A 153 5.76 -34.44 14.44
N TYR A 154 5.23 -35.63 14.70
CA TYR A 154 3.78 -35.85 14.80
C TYR A 154 3.15 -35.02 15.92
N ASP A 155 3.74 -35.04 17.12
CA ASP A 155 3.26 -34.27 18.27
C ASP A 155 3.35 -32.76 18.03
N SER A 156 4.46 -32.29 17.44
CA SER A 156 4.62 -30.89 17.05
C SER A 156 3.59 -30.42 16.02
N ILE A 157 3.34 -31.20 14.99
CA ILE A 157 2.37 -30.84 13.94
C ILE A 157 0.96 -30.88 14.51
N THR A 158 0.59 -31.89 15.28
CA THR A 158 -0.75 -32.02 15.84
C THR A 158 -1.06 -30.93 16.88
N SER A 159 -0.10 -30.58 17.73
CA SER A 159 -0.23 -29.48 18.71
C SER A 159 -0.34 -28.12 18.03
N ASN A 160 0.47 -27.86 17.00
CA ASN A 160 0.40 -26.61 16.22
C ASN A 160 -0.93 -26.50 15.45
N LEU A 161 -1.43 -27.58 14.86
CA LEU A 161 -2.75 -27.59 14.22
C LEU A 161 -3.90 -27.36 15.22
N ALA A 162 -3.80 -27.93 16.42
CA ALA A 162 -4.78 -27.70 17.47
C ALA A 162 -4.75 -26.25 17.96
N SER A 163 -3.58 -25.66 18.14
CA SER A 163 -3.42 -24.25 18.53
C SER A 163 -3.93 -23.28 17.45
N LEU A 164 -3.64 -23.56 16.19
CA LEU A 164 -4.18 -22.77 15.05
C LEU A 164 -5.70 -22.84 15.03
N ARG A 165 -6.30 -24.02 15.22
CA ARG A 165 -7.76 -24.18 15.32
C ARG A 165 -8.31 -23.39 16.49
N ALA A 166 -7.73 -23.53 17.68
CA ALA A 166 -8.19 -22.86 18.89
C ALA A 166 -8.09 -21.32 18.80
N THR A 167 -7.14 -20.80 18.04
CA THR A 167 -6.96 -19.34 17.86
C THR A 167 -7.79 -18.78 16.72
N LEU A 168 -7.83 -19.45 15.57
CA LEU A 168 -8.48 -18.92 14.36
C LEU A 168 -10.00 -19.13 14.37
N LEU A 169 -10.49 -20.30 14.78
CA LEU A 169 -11.94 -20.60 14.71
C LEU A 169 -12.80 -19.66 15.56
N PRO A 170 -12.48 -19.39 16.85
CA PRO A 170 -13.27 -18.47 17.63
C PRO A 170 -13.29 -17.05 17.05
N SER A 171 -12.14 -16.59 16.55
CA SER A 171 -12.02 -15.26 15.92
C SER A 171 -12.86 -15.15 14.65
N LEU A 172 -12.84 -16.17 13.79
CA LEU A 172 -13.61 -16.22 12.55
C LEU A 172 -15.11 -16.43 12.82
N GLN A 173 -15.48 -17.27 13.79
CA GLN A 173 -16.86 -17.46 14.19
C GLN A 173 -17.46 -16.20 14.82
N ASN A 174 -16.68 -15.45 15.59
CA ASN A 174 -17.10 -14.15 16.11
C ASN A 174 -17.36 -13.15 14.96
N LEU A 175 -16.52 -13.11 13.92
CA LEU A 175 -16.77 -12.30 12.73
C LEU A 175 -18.05 -12.72 12.01
N GLN A 176 -18.27 -14.02 11.82
CA GLN A 176 -19.50 -14.53 11.21
C GLN A 176 -20.73 -14.25 12.08
N GLY A 177 -20.62 -14.39 13.40
CA GLY A 177 -21.68 -14.07 14.36
C GLY A 177 -22.04 -12.59 14.35
N VAL A 178 -21.07 -11.70 14.24
CA VAL A 178 -21.29 -10.25 14.12
C VAL A 178 -21.99 -9.90 12.81
N LEU A 179 -21.65 -10.56 11.71
CA LEU A 179 -22.26 -10.34 10.40
C LEU A 179 -23.68 -10.90 10.29
N SER A 180 -23.97 -12.01 10.97
CA SER A 180 -25.29 -12.66 10.97
C SER A 180 -26.24 -12.09 12.03
N SER A 181 -25.69 -11.58 13.13
CA SER A 181 -26.45 -10.95 14.21
C SER A 181 -26.26 -9.44 14.18
N VAL A 182 -27.11 -8.75 13.45
CA VAL A 182 -27.21 -7.27 13.48
C VAL A 182 -27.57 -6.75 14.90
N GLY A 183 -27.58 -7.61 15.89
CA GLY A 183 -28.10 -7.31 17.22
C GLY A 183 -27.23 -7.51 18.45
N VAL A 184 -26.35 -8.49 18.56
CA VAL A 184 -25.71 -8.79 19.88
C VAL A 184 -24.32 -9.42 19.72
N GLY A 185 -23.28 -8.67 19.93
CA GLY A 185 -21.91 -9.23 19.99
C GLY A 185 -20.85 -8.17 20.24
N VAL A 186 -20.85 -7.58 21.43
CA VAL A 186 -20.21 -6.30 21.71
C VAL A 186 -19.06 -6.48 22.69
N ILE A 187 -17.92 -5.98 22.42
CA ILE A 187 -17.07 -5.06 23.19
C ILE A 187 -15.73 -4.82 22.48
N ASN A 188 -15.04 -5.83 21.93
CA ASN A 188 -13.83 -5.62 21.13
C ASN A 188 -14.16 -5.20 19.67
N VAL A 189 -15.32 -5.61 19.16
CA VAL A 189 -15.87 -5.17 17.87
C VAL A 189 -16.31 -3.71 17.92
N VAL A 190 -16.75 -3.20 19.07
CA VAL A 190 -17.17 -1.80 19.24
C VAL A 190 -16.02 -0.83 19.00
N THR A 191 -14.82 -1.12 19.43
CA THR A 191 -13.69 -0.21 19.23
C THR A 191 -13.28 -0.19 17.75
N TRP A 192 -13.23 -1.35 17.10
CA TRP A 192 -12.95 -1.44 15.66
C TRP A 192 -14.08 -0.82 14.84
N PHE A 193 -15.33 -1.13 15.17
CA PHE A 193 -16.52 -0.58 14.52
C PHE A 193 -16.64 0.93 14.75
N LYS A 194 -16.33 1.42 15.95
CA LYS A 194 -16.25 2.85 16.24
C LYS A 194 -15.24 3.57 15.33
N ASN A 195 -14.04 3.03 15.21
CA ASN A 195 -13.00 3.63 14.37
C ASN A 195 -13.36 3.57 12.88
N LEU A 196 -13.96 2.46 12.44
CA LEU A 196 -14.48 2.33 11.07
C LEU A 196 -15.64 3.31 10.82
N LEU A 197 -16.57 3.44 11.75
CA LEU A 197 -17.72 4.34 11.63
C LEU A 197 -17.27 5.81 11.62
N ILE A 198 -16.34 6.19 12.50
CA ILE A 198 -15.74 7.53 12.48
C ILE A 198 -14.97 7.72 11.15
N GLY A 199 -14.19 6.74 10.72
CA GLY A 199 -13.49 6.77 9.43
C GLY A 199 -14.46 6.94 8.26
N LEU A 200 -15.60 6.26 8.28
CA LEU A 200 -16.64 6.39 7.26
C LEU A 200 -17.25 7.80 7.26
N ILE A 201 -17.55 8.35 8.43
CA ILE A 201 -18.04 9.75 8.57
C ILE A 201 -17.00 10.73 8.02
N VAL A 202 -15.74 10.54 8.37
CA VAL A 202 -14.63 11.36 7.84
C VAL A 202 -14.53 11.21 6.33
N ALA A 203 -14.66 9.99 5.78
CA ALA A 203 -14.64 9.75 4.34
C ALA A 203 -15.78 10.49 3.63
N VAL A 204 -17.00 10.46 4.19
CA VAL A 204 -18.13 11.25 3.69
C VAL A 204 -17.76 12.73 3.63
N TYR A 205 -17.23 13.24 4.74
CA TYR A 205 -16.91 14.66 4.85
C TYR A 205 -15.80 15.08 3.87
N LEU A 206 -14.78 14.26 3.72
CA LEU A 206 -13.70 14.47 2.77
C LEU A 206 -14.19 14.42 1.33
N LEU A 207 -15.01 13.43 0.96
CA LEU A 207 -15.59 13.33 -0.38
C LEU A 207 -16.53 14.52 -0.69
N ALA A 208 -17.36 14.92 0.26
CA ALA A 208 -18.28 16.06 0.11
C ALA A 208 -17.52 17.39 0.00
N SER A 209 -16.48 17.57 0.80
CA SER A 209 -15.74 18.83 0.90
C SER A 209 -14.48 18.89 0.03
N ARG A 210 -14.19 17.85 -0.77
CA ARG A 210 -12.93 17.69 -1.51
C ARG A 210 -12.55 18.93 -2.35
N LYS A 211 -13.51 19.49 -3.11
CA LYS A 211 -13.27 20.68 -3.96
C LYS A 211 -12.93 21.92 -3.11
N LYS A 212 -13.62 22.07 -1.96
CA LYS A 212 -13.37 23.18 -1.02
C LYS A 212 -12.03 23.03 -0.33
N LEU A 213 -11.69 21.82 0.16
CA LEU A 213 -10.43 21.53 0.84
C LEU A 213 -9.23 21.76 -0.08
N VAL A 214 -9.30 21.28 -1.34
CA VAL A 214 -8.24 21.51 -2.34
C VAL A 214 -8.05 23.01 -2.59
N LYS A 215 -9.14 23.78 -2.72
CA LYS A 215 -9.05 25.23 -2.92
C LYS A 215 -8.45 25.92 -1.70
N GLN A 216 -8.83 25.53 -0.49
CA GLN A 216 -8.25 26.05 0.75
C GLN A 216 -6.74 25.73 0.86
N ALA A 217 -6.34 24.47 0.57
CA ALA A 217 -4.95 24.08 0.56
C ALA A 217 -4.11 24.89 -0.43
N LYS A 218 -4.65 25.13 -1.64
CA LYS A 218 -4.00 26.02 -2.62
C LYS A 218 -3.85 27.45 -2.09
N MET A 219 -4.90 28.03 -1.48
CA MET A 219 -4.81 29.38 -0.89
C MET A 219 -3.73 29.46 0.19
N ILE A 220 -3.66 28.47 1.07
CA ILE A 220 -2.62 28.39 2.12
C ILE A 220 -1.24 28.31 1.48
N LEU A 221 -1.07 27.45 0.45
CA LEU A 221 0.18 27.27 -0.26
C LEU A 221 0.69 28.60 -0.87
N TYR A 222 -0.18 29.31 -1.60
CA TYR A 222 0.18 30.59 -2.22
C TYR A 222 0.31 31.74 -1.22
N SER A 223 -0.25 31.61 0.01
CA SER A 223 -0.05 32.60 1.06
C SER A 223 1.30 32.46 1.76
N ILE A 224 1.82 31.24 1.90
CA ILE A 224 3.07 30.97 2.64
C ILE A 224 4.29 31.06 1.72
N PHE A 225 4.18 30.54 0.50
CA PHE A 225 5.30 30.42 -0.42
C PHE A 225 5.25 31.47 -1.55
N LYS A 226 6.43 31.88 -2.01
CA LYS A 226 6.53 32.70 -3.23
C LYS A 226 5.90 31.98 -4.43
N PRO A 227 5.32 32.69 -5.40
CA PRO A 227 4.56 32.09 -6.51
C PRO A 227 5.28 30.96 -7.24
N ARG A 228 6.57 31.10 -7.49
CA ARG A 228 7.41 30.08 -8.15
C ARG A 228 7.46 28.77 -7.34
N TRP A 229 7.68 28.85 -6.03
CA TRP A 229 7.71 27.67 -5.17
C TRP A 229 6.31 27.05 -4.99
N ALA A 230 5.28 27.89 -4.89
CA ALA A 230 3.90 27.42 -4.78
C ALA A 230 3.47 26.62 -6.03
N GLN A 231 3.87 27.07 -7.24
CA GLN A 231 3.63 26.34 -8.47
C GLN A 231 4.35 25.00 -8.49
N LEU A 232 5.65 24.96 -8.19
CA LEU A 232 6.41 23.71 -8.12
C LEU A 232 5.79 22.70 -7.16
N ILE A 233 5.45 23.14 -5.94
CA ILE A 233 4.81 22.25 -4.96
C ILE A 233 3.44 21.77 -5.47
N GLN A 234 2.66 22.64 -6.11
CA GLN A 234 1.38 22.23 -6.67
C GLN A 234 1.53 21.19 -7.80
N GLU A 235 2.52 21.35 -8.66
CA GLU A 235 2.83 20.39 -9.73
C GLU A 235 3.23 19.04 -9.16
N GLU A 236 4.10 19.02 -8.13
CA GLU A 236 4.50 17.79 -7.44
C GLU A 236 3.32 17.09 -6.74
N VAL A 237 2.44 17.85 -6.09
CA VAL A 237 1.24 17.28 -5.47
C VAL A 237 0.29 16.69 -6.51
N LEU A 238 0.13 17.33 -7.67
CA LEU A 238 -0.67 16.81 -8.77
C LEU A 238 -0.02 15.57 -9.42
N TYR A 239 1.29 15.56 -9.52
CA TYR A 239 2.05 14.39 -9.96
C TYR A 239 1.87 13.22 -8.99
N ALA A 240 2.01 13.47 -7.69
CA ALA A 240 1.76 12.47 -6.66
C ALA A 240 0.33 11.90 -6.72
N ASP A 241 -0.71 12.76 -6.84
CA ASP A 241 -2.12 12.31 -6.98
C ASP A 241 -2.30 11.40 -8.21
N ARG A 242 -1.65 11.71 -9.33
CA ARG A 242 -1.68 10.87 -10.54
C ARG A 242 -0.97 9.54 -10.32
N MET A 243 0.24 9.54 -9.71
CA MET A 243 1.00 8.33 -9.43
C MET A 243 0.25 7.39 -8.48
N PHE A 244 -0.18 7.91 -7.35
CA PHE A 244 -0.95 7.13 -6.38
C PHE A 244 -2.27 6.64 -6.96
N GLY A 245 -3.04 7.52 -7.60
CA GLY A 245 -4.34 7.18 -8.19
C GLY A 245 -4.20 6.14 -9.30
N GLY A 246 -3.29 6.34 -10.23
CA GLY A 246 -3.03 5.41 -11.33
C GLY A 246 -2.58 4.04 -10.83
N PHE A 247 -1.59 4.02 -9.95
CA PHE A 247 -1.02 2.78 -9.43
C PHE A 247 -2.02 1.98 -8.57
N ILE A 248 -2.65 2.62 -7.58
CA ILE A 248 -3.55 1.92 -6.65
C ILE A 248 -4.80 1.43 -7.38
N ASN A 249 -5.43 2.28 -8.20
CA ASN A 249 -6.61 1.88 -8.95
C ASN A 249 -6.29 0.80 -9.99
N GLY A 250 -5.14 0.94 -10.69
CA GLY A 250 -4.66 -0.06 -11.61
C GLY A 250 -4.42 -1.39 -10.92
N LYS A 251 -3.78 -1.39 -9.73
CA LYS A 251 -3.47 -2.63 -9.00
C LYS A 251 -4.72 -3.29 -8.42
N ILE A 252 -5.71 -2.52 -7.97
CA ILE A 252 -7.00 -3.07 -7.54
C ILE A 252 -7.74 -3.74 -8.72
N LEU A 253 -7.77 -3.08 -9.88
CA LEU A 253 -8.39 -3.63 -11.08
C LEU A 253 -7.69 -4.90 -11.57
N ASP A 254 -6.37 -4.86 -11.64
CA ASP A 254 -5.50 -5.99 -11.97
C ASP A 254 -5.78 -7.19 -11.06
N SER A 255 -5.73 -6.98 -9.75
CA SER A 255 -6.01 -7.99 -8.73
C SER A 255 -7.42 -8.59 -8.83
N ALA A 256 -8.41 -7.75 -9.15
CA ALA A 256 -9.78 -8.23 -9.38
C ALA A 256 -9.86 -9.14 -10.62
N ILE A 257 -9.20 -8.75 -11.71
CA ILE A 257 -9.16 -9.56 -12.94
C ILE A 257 -8.44 -10.89 -12.69
N ILE A 258 -7.29 -10.88 -12.03
CA ILE A 258 -6.55 -12.09 -11.66
C ILE A 258 -7.38 -13.01 -10.76
N GLY A 259 -8.07 -12.45 -9.76
CA GLY A 259 -8.98 -13.22 -8.90
C GLY A 259 -10.11 -13.89 -9.69
N VAL A 260 -10.73 -13.16 -10.61
CA VAL A 260 -11.81 -13.69 -11.46
C VAL A 260 -11.27 -14.78 -12.42
N LEU A 261 -10.14 -14.56 -13.07
CA LEU A 261 -9.51 -15.55 -13.94
C LEU A 261 -9.14 -16.83 -13.17
N CYS A 262 -8.56 -16.65 -11.97
CA CYS A 262 -8.25 -17.76 -11.08
C CYS A 262 -9.50 -18.55 -10.69
N TYR A 263 -10.62 -17.87 -10.38
CA TYR A 263 -11.88 -18.50 -10.04
C TYR A 263 -12.43 -19.38 -11.16
N PHE A 264 -12.50 -18.83 -12.38
CA PHE A 264 -12.95 -19.60 -13.55
C PHE A 264 -12.04 -20.79 -13.84
N ALA A 265 -10.72 -20.62 -13.78
CA ALA A 265 -9.79 -21.71 -13.97
C ALA A 265 -9.95 -22.78 -12.88
N CYS A 266 -10.13 -22.39 -11.61
CA CYS A 266 -10.36 -23.34 -10.53
C CYS A 266 -11.64 -24.17 -10.75
N ILE A 267 -12.69 -23.59 -11.32
CA ILE A 267 -13.91 -24.33 -11.68
C ILE A 267 -13.65 -25.30 -12.83
N VAL A 268 -13.00 -24.85 -13.91
CA VAL A 268 -12.71 -25.66 -15.10
C VAL A 268 -11.84 -26.87 -14.75
N PHE A 269 -10.76 -26.65 -14.00
CA PHE A 269 -9.84 -27.71 -13.56
C PHE A 269 -10.33 -28.49 -12.33
N LYS A 270 -11.49 -28.12 -11.81
CA LYS A 270 -12.09 -28.76 -10.61
C LYS A 270 -11.13 -28.76 -9.41
N PHE A 271 -10.43 -27.63 -9.20
CA PHE A 271 -9.63 -27.46 -7.98
C PHE A 271 -10.54 -27.28 -6.77
N PRO A 272 -10.18 -27.83 -5.62
CA PRO A 272 -10.97 -27.69 -4.40
C PRO A 272 -10.93 -26.26 -3.88
N SER A 273 -11.96 -25.85 -3.16
CA SER A 273 -12.09 -24.53 -2.54
C SER A 273 -11.88 -23.36 -3.52
N ALA A 274 -12.41 -23.48 -4.75
CA ALA A 274 -12.18 -22.57 -5.87
C ALA A 274 -12.37 -21.10 -5.47
N LEU A 275 -13.44 -20.77 -4.75
CA LEU A 275 -13.72 -19.40 -4.33
C LEU A 275 -12.65 -18.86 -3.36
N LEU A 276 -12.31 -19.64 -2.32
CA LEU A 276 -11.31 -19.22 -1.32
C LEU A 276 -9.94 -19.03 -1.97
N VAL A 277 -9.52 -19.99 -2.80
CA VAL A 277 -8.25 -19.96 -3.52
C VAL A 277 -8.15 -18.73 -4.42
N SER A 278 -9.20 -18.45 -5.21
CA SER A 278 -9.23 -17.30 -6.11
C SER A 278 -9.25 -15.96 -5.38
N VAL A 279 -9.94 -15.87 -4.25
CA VAL A 279 -9.94 -14.65 -3.42
C VAL A 279 -8.58 -14.45 -2.77
N ILE A 280 -7.94 -15.50 -2.26
CA ILE A 280 -6.57 -15.40 -1.70
C ILE A 280 -5.63 -14.89 -2.79
N ILE A 281 -5.61 -15.50 -3.98
CA ILE A 281 -4.76 -15.09 -5.10
C ILE A 281 -5.06 -13.63 -5.51
N GLY A 282 -6.33 -13.28 -5.69
CA GLY A 282 -6.73 -11.94 -6.09
C GLY A 282 -6.36 -10.87 -5.05
N VAL A 283 -6.67 -11.08 -3.78
CA VAL A 283 -6.38 -10.11 -2.72
C VAL A 283 -4.87 -9.92 -2.52
N THR A 284 -4.11 -11.01 -2.51
CA THR A 284 -2.66 -10.92 -2.34
C THR A 284 -1.97 -10.29 -3.54
N ASN A 285 -2.53 -10.42 -4.76
CA ASN A 285 -1.99 -9.81 -5.98
C ASN A 285 -1.94 -8.26 -5.94
N VAL A 286 -2.62 -7.62 -4.99
CA VAL A 286 -2.49 -6.17 -4.73
C VAL A 286 -1.06 -5.80 -4.38
N ILE A 287 -0.29 -6.70 -3.76
CA ILE A 287 1.12 -6.49 -3.43
C ILE A 287 1.97 -6.85 -4.65
N PRO A 288 2.66 -5.89 -5.29
CA PRO A 288 3.52 -6.19 -6.42
C PRO A 288 4.63 -7.18 -6.05
N PHE A 289 5.04 -8.03 -6.95
CA PHE A 289 6.07 -9.07 -6.81
C PHE A 289 5.78 -10.13 -5.74
N PHE A 290 5.45 -9.76 -4.52
CA PHE A 290 5.25 -10.69 -3.41
C PHE A 290 3.85 -11.28 -3.34
N GLY A 291 2.85 -10.56 -3.87
CA GLY A 291 1.45 -10.99 -3.84
C GLY A 291 1.23 -12.41 -4.38
N PRO A 292 1.76 -12.73 -5.56
CA PRO A 292 1.65 -14.06 -6.13
C PRO A 292 2.17 -15.17 -5.21
N PHE A 293 3.32 -14.97 -4.57
CA PHE A 293 3.92 -15.95 -3.67
C PHE A 293 3.15 -16.07 -2.36
N ILE A 294 2.76 -14.92 -1.76
CA ILE A 294 1.98 -14.87 -0.53
C ILE A 294 0.63 -15.57 -0.72
N GLY A 295 0.03 -15.48 -1.91
CA GLY A 295 -1.23 -16.14 -2.23
C GLY A 295 -1.07 -17.60 -2.64
N ALA A 296 -0.08 -17.89 -3.50
CA ALA A 296 0.10 -19.24 -4.06
C ALA A 296 0.48 -20.28 -2.99
N VAL A 297 1.32 -19.92 -2.01
CA VAL A 297 1.75 -20.86 -0.97
C VAL A 297 0.56 -21.37 -0.15
N PRO A 298 -0.26 -20.54 0.52
CA PRO A 298 -1.40 -21.03 1.29
C PRO A 298 -2.47 -21.68 0.40
N ALA A 299 -2.72 -21.17 -0.80
CA ALA A 299 -3.66 -21.76 -1.74
C ALA A 299 -3.22 -23.18 -2.18
N THR A 300 -1.94 -23.35 -2.48
CA THR A 300 -1.38 -24.68 -2.83
C THR A 300 -1.48 -25.64 -1.65
N LEU A 301 -1.17 -25.20 -0.43
CA LEU A 301 -1.28 -26.02 0.78
C LEU A 301 -2.73 -26.47 1.01
N LEU A 302 -3.70 -25.60 0.84
CA LEU A 302 -5.13 -25.94 0.95
C LEU A 302 -5.54 -27.03 -0.05
N ILE A 303 -5.03 -26.99 -1.27
CA ILE A 303 -5.30 -27.98 -2.29
C ILE A 303 -4.50 -29.27 -2.04
N LEU A 304 -3.24 -29.17 -1.59
CA LEU A 304 -2.34 -30.29 -1.34
C LEU A 304 -2.93 -31.28 -0.32
N ILE A 305 -3.54 -30.76 0.73
CA ILE A 305 -4.16 -31.59 1.78
C ILE A 305 -5.34 -32.41 1.24
N GLN A 306 -6.07 -31.86 0.26
CA GLN A 306 -7.22 -32.54 -0.33
C GLN A 306 -6.80 -33.47 -1.47
N SER A 307 -5.83 -33.06 -2.32
CA SER A 307 -5.36 -33.82 -3.46
C SER A 307 -3.96 -33.38 -3.89
N PRO A 308 -2.90 -34.18 -3.60
CA PRO A 308 -1.52 -33.84 -3.98
C PRO A 308 -1.34 -33.63 -5.50
N ILE A 309 -1.98 -34.43 -6.32
CA ILE A 309 -1.89 -34.32 -7.79
C ILE A 309 -2.51 -33.00 -8.26
N LYS A 310 -3.65 -32.60 -7.70
CA LYS A 310 -4.26 -31.30 -8.03
C LYS A 310 -3.43 -30.13 -7.56
N ALA A 311 -2.73 -30.25 -6.44
CA ALA A 311 -1.82 -29.20 -5.97
C ALA A 311 -0.67 -28.96 -6.95
N LEU A 312 -0.09 -30.03 -7.53
CA LEU A 312 0.94 -29.91 -8.56
C LEU A 312 0.40 -29.17 -9.81
N TRP A 313 -0.78 -29.54 -10.29
CA TRP A 313 -1.43 -28.87 -11.42
C TRP A 313 -1.78 -27.41 -11.09
N PHE A 314 -2.17 -27.12 -9.85
CA PHE A 314 -2.43 -25.76 -9.41
C PHE A 314 -1.19 -24.89 -9.40
N VAL A 315 -0.04 -25.41 -8.96
CA VAL A 315 1.25 -24.68 -9.01
C VAL A 315 1.60 -24.33 -10.46
N LEU A 316 1.49 -25.31 -11.38
CA LEU A 316 1.72 -25.04 -12.81
C LEU A 316 0.76 -23.98 -13.35
N PHE A 317 -0.52 -24.07 -13.01
CA PHE A 317 -1.51 -23.07 -13.40
C PHE A 317 -1.16 -21.68 -12.86
N VAL A 318 -0.80 -21.57 -11.58
CA VAL A 318 -0.43 -20.26 -11.00
C VAL A 318 0.81 -19.67 -11.69
N LEU A 319 1.81 -20.47 -12.03
CA LEU A 319 2.96 -20.00 -12.81
C LEU A 319 2.53 -19.42 -14.17
N VAL A 320 1.63 -20.09 -14.88
CA VAL A 320 1.09 -19.57 -16.15
C VAL A 320 0.28 -18.30 -15.92
N LEU A 321 -0.56 -18.26 -14.88
CA LEU A 321 -1.35 -17.09 -14.53
C LEU A 321 -0.46 -15.89 -14.22
N GLN A 322 0.65 -16.10 -13.52
CA GLN A 322 1.63 -15.04 -13.20
C GLN A 322 2.38 -14.55 -14.44
N GLN A 323 2.68 -15.44 -15.38
CA GLN A 323 3.26 -15.01 -16.67
C GLN A 323 2.27 -14.16 -17.47
N LEU A 324 0.99 -14.52 -17.43
CA LEU A 324 -0.07 -13.72 -18.06
C LEU A 324 -0.23 -12.36 -17.37
N ASP A 325 -0.18 -12.33 -16.04
CA ASP A 325 -0.24 -11.09 -15.26
C ASP A 325 0.95 -10.17 -15.59
N GLY A 326 2.18 -10.67 -15.42
CA GLY A 326 3.40 -9.88 -15.60
C GLY A 326 3.63 -9.37 -17.02
N ASN A 327 3.23 -10.14 -18.04
CA ASN A 327 3.57 -9.81 -19.43
C ASN A 327 2.39 -9.22 -20.24
N VAL A 328 1.15 -9.41 -19.81
CA VAL A 328 -0.03 -9.00 -20.59
C VAL A 328 -0.95 -8.09 -19.79
N ILE A 329 -1.41 -8.54 -18.62
CA ILE A 329 -2.45 -7.85 -17.86
C ILE A 329 -1.85 -6.63 -17.16
N GLY A 330 -0.78 -6.81 -16.41
CA GLY A 330 -0.08 -5.74 -15.69
C GLY A 330 0.32 -4.59 -16.61
N PRO A 331 1.07 -4.81 -17.70
CA PRO A 331 1.44 -3.74 -18.64
C PRO A 331 0.23 -3.04 -19.28
N LYS A 332 -0.85 -3.77 -19.57
CA LYS A 332 -2.06 -3.16 -20.14
C LYS A 332 -2.84 -2.29 -19.16
N ILE A 333 -2.84 -2.63 -17.86
CA ILE A 333 -3.61 -1.93 -16.83
C ILE A 333 -2.79 -0.81 -16.20
N LEU A 334 -1.57 -1.14 -15.79
CA LEU A 334 -0.68 -0.21 -15.09
C LEU A 334 0.11 0.68 -16.07
N GLY A 335 0.42 0.19 -17.28
CA GLY A 335 1.28 0.88 -18.23
C GLY A 335 2.62 1.26 -17.60
N ASN A 336 3.26 2.30 -18.10
CA ASN A 336 4.45 2.89 -17.50
C ASN A 336 4.11 3.92 -16.41
N THR A 337 3.09 3.61 -15.57
CA THR A 337 2.53 4.57 -14.62
C THR A 337 3.56 5.09 -13.61
N THR A 338 4.56 4.29 -13.25
CA THR A 338 5.53 4.67 -12.21
C THR A 338 6.86 5.19 -12.75
N GLY A 339 7.21 4.87 -14.02
CA GLY A 339 8.52 5.19 -14.60
C GLY A 339 9.72 4.64 -13.82
N LEU A 340 9.49 3.67 -12.94
CA LEU A 340 10.53 3.04 -12.12
C LEU A 340 10.98 1.73 -12.76
N SER A 341 12.30 1.49 -12.80
CA SER A 341 12.82 0.18 -13.14
C SER A 341 12.42 -0.88 -12.08
N SER A 342 12.39 -2.16 -12.47
CA SER A 342 12.03 -3.28 -11.58
C SER A 342 12.86 -3.31 -10.28
N PHE A 343 14.12 -2.89 -10.35
CA PHE A 343 14.99 -2.77 -9.17
C PHE A 343 14.42 -1.77 -8.15
N TRP A 344 14.05 -0.56 -8.60
CA TRP A 344 13.51 0.47 -7.72
C TRP A 344 12.13 0.12 -7.18
N VAL A 345 11.33 -0.61 -7.94
CA VAL A 345 10.05 -1.14 -7.45
C VAL A 345 10.29 -2.14 -6.33
N LEU A 346 11.21 -3.11 -6.52
CA LEU A 346 11.54 -4.08 -5.47
C LEU A 346 12.12 -3.39 -4.22
N PHE A 347 13.04 -2.45 -4.43
CA PHE A 347 13.64 -1.67 -3.34
C PHE A 347 12.56 -0.94 -2.52
N SER A 348 11.63 -0.27 -3.20
CA SER A 348 10.56 0.48 -2.53
C SER A 348 9.64 -0.43 -1.69
N ILE A 349 9.28 -1.60 -2.22
CA ILE A 349 8.44 -2.57 -1.50
C ILE A 349 9.14 -3.08 -0.24
N LEU A 350 10.43 -3.41 -0.35
CA LEU A 350 11.21 -3.88 0.81
C LEU A 350 11.40 -2.78 1.85
N LEU A 351 11.76 -1.58 1.42
CA LEU A 351 11.98 -0.44 2.31
C LEU A 351 10.70 -0.06 3.07
N PHE A 352 9.63 0.23 2.34
CA PHE A 352 8.38 0.68 2.97
C PHE A 352 7.59 -0.48 3.59
N GLY A 353 7.76 -1.69 3.08
CA GLY A 353 7.25 -2.90 3.72
C GLY A 353 7.88 -3.14 5.09
N GLY A 354 9.20 -2.91 5.23
CA GLY A 354 9.89 -2.96 6.50
C GLY A 354 9.47 -1.87 7.48
N LEU A 355 9.15 -0.65 6.98
CA LEU A 355 8.73 0.48 7.82
C LEU A 355 7.27 0.40 8.25
N TRP A 356 6.34 0.05 7.35
CA TRP A 356 4.88 0.13 7.56
C TRP A 356 4.14 -1.18 7.29
N GLY A 357 4.86 -2.28 7.18
CA GLY A 357 4.29 -3.62 6.94
C GLY A 357 3.50 -3.69 5.63
N PHE A 358 2.36 -4.37 5.67
CA PHE A 358 1.50 -4.61 4.50
C PHE A 358 1.08 -3.32 3.76
N VAL A 359 0.71 -2.28 4.49
CA VAL A 359 0.33 -0.98 3.90
C VAL A 359 1.52 -0.36 3.17
N GLY A 360 2.72 -0.45 3.75
CA GLY A 360 3.96 0.03 3.14
C GLY A 360 4.29 -0.68 1.82
N MET A 361 4.03 -1.98 1.71
CA MET A 361 4.23 -2.72 0.45
C MET A 361 3.35 -2.21 -0.68
N ILE A 362 2.13 -1.77 -0.38
CA ILE A 362 1.18 -1.26 -1.38
C ILE A 362 1.49 0.19 -1.76
N VAL A 363 1.65 1.07 -0.76
CA VAL A 363 1.84 2.50 -1.02
C VAL A 363 3.29 2.87 -1.32
N GLY A 364 4.24 1.97 -1.03
CA GLY A 364 5.67 2.22 -1.18
C GLY A 364 6.09 2.52 -2.60
N VAL A 365 5.54 1.80 -3.57
CA VAL A 365 5.89 1.98 -4.99
C VAL A 365 5.53 3.39 -5.50
N PRO A 366 4.29 3.86 -5.40
CA PRO A 366 3.95 5.21 -5.84
C PRO A 366 4.62 6.29 -4.97
N LEU A 367 4.86 6.04 -3.69
CA LEU A 367 5.58 6.98 -2.84
C LEU A 367 7.04 7.12 -3.29
N PHE A 368 7.71 5.99 -3.57
CA PHE A 368 9.07 6.03 -4.06
C PHE A 368 9.17 6.66 -5.45
N ALA A 369 8.19 6.45 -6.33
CA ALA A 369 8.13 7.10 -7.63
C ALA A 369 8.13 8.64 -7.50
N VAL A 370 7.36 9.18 -6.56
CA VAL A 370 7.36 10.64 -6.28
C VAL A 370 8.70 11.09 -5.72
N ILE A 371 9.29 10.36 -4.76
CA ILE A 371 10.60 10.69 -4.20
C ILE A 371 11.68 10.67 -5.29
N TYR A 372 11.65 9.64 -6.15
CA TYR A 372 12.60 9.47 -7.24
C TYR A 372 12.50 10.62 -8.27
N ASP A 373 11.28 11.03 -8.63
CA ASP A 373 11.04 12.17 -9.51
C ASP A 373 11.57 13.49 -8.93
N ILE A 374 11.32 13.72 -7.63
CA ILE A 374 11.88 14.90 -6.93
C ILE A 374 13.42 14.88 -6.97
N ILE A 375 14.03 13.71 -6.69
CA ILE A 375 15.50 13.57 -6.74
C ILE A 375 16.00 13.83 -8.16
N LYS A 376 15.35 13.24 -9.18
CA LYS A 376 15.69 13.45 -10.59
C LYS A 376 15.67 14.95 -10.95
N LYS A 377 14.62 15.66 -10.57
CA LYS A 377 14.50 17.11 -10.80
C LYS A 377 15.58 17.92 -10.06
N LEU A 378 15.92 17.56 -8.83
CA LEU A 378 16.99 18.21 -8.06
C LEU A 378 18.36 17.99 -8.72
N VAL A 379 18.66 16.76 -9.16
CA VAL A 379 19.91 16.45 -9.88
C VAL A 379 19.99 17.23 -11.18
N PHE A 380 18.92 17.25 -11.96
CA PHE A 380 18.85 18.04 -13.20
C PHE A 380 19.11 19.53 -12.97
N HIS A 381 18.46 20.09 -11.96
CA HIS A 381 18.67 21.49 -11.58
C HIS A 381 20.12 21.77 -11.18
N GLY A 382 20.73 20.85 -10.41
CA GLY A 382 22.13 20.95 -10.02
C GLY A 382 23.09 20.90 -11.21
N LEU A 383 22.89 19.96 -12.14
CA LEU A 383 23.70 19.81 -13.35
C LEU A 383 23.56 21.03 -14.29
N ARG A 384 22.34 21.55 -14.46
CA ARG A 384 22.09 22.78 -15.22
C ARG A 384 22.82 23.97 -14.63
N ARG A 385 22.75 24.12 -13.29
CA ARG A 385 23.44 25.22 -12.58
C ARG A 385 24.95 25.14 -12.72
N ASN A 386 25.53 23.94 -12.79
CA ASN A 386 26.95 23.69 -12.89
C ASN A 386 27.46 23.64 -14.37
N GLY A 387 26.59 23.84 -15.35
CA GLY A 387 26.96 23.79 -16.79
C GLY A 387 27.31 22.39 -17.31
N GLN A 388 26.85 21.33 -16.62
CA GLN A 388 27.19 19.92 -16.91
C GLN A 388 26.02 19.12 -17.51
N LEU A 389 25.15 19.75 -18.26
CA LEU A 389 24.03 19.09 -18.92
C LEU A 389 24.43 17.98 -19.90
N GLY A 390 25.60 18.12 -20.57
CA GLY A 390 26.11 17.07 -21.47
C GLY A 390 26.32 15.71 -20.81
N GLN A 391 26.51 15.65 -19.49
CA GLN A 391 26.57 14.36 -18.76
C GLN A 391 25.22 13.63 -18.75
N VAL A 392 24.13 14.35 -18.85
CA VAL A 392 22.78 13.75 -18.91
C VAL A 392 22.55 13.15 -20.30
N GLU A 393 22.96 13.86 -21.36
CA GLU A 393 22.85 13.35 -22.72
C GLU A 393 23.71 12.11 -22.89
N THR A 394 24.95 12.11 -22.41
CA THR A 394 25.84 10.94 -22.43
C THR A 394 25.22 9.75 -21.63
N TYR A 395 24.64 10.03 -20.49
CA TYR A 395 23.97 8.98 -19.69
C TYR A 395 22.76 8.39 -20.44
N HIS A 396 21.95 9.23 -21.09
CA HIS A 396 20.82 8.76 -21.88
C HIS A 396 21.25 7.97 -23.12
N GLU A 397 22.35 8.37 -23.78
CA GLU A 397 22.91 7.63 -24.91
C GLU A 397 23.46 6.26 -24.49
N GLU A 398 24.06 6.16 -23.30
CA GLU A 398 24.74 4.94 -22.84
C GLU A 398 23.78 3.99 -22.09
N PHE A 399 22.87 4.51 -21.28
CA PHE A 399 22.02 3.74 -20.37
C PHE A 399 20.53 4.05 -20.49
N GLY A 400 20.14 4.95 -21.40
CA GLY A 400 18.75 5.37 -21.55
C GLY A 400 17.84 4.21 -21.92
N ASP A 401 16.77 4.04 -21.16
CA ASP A 401 15.69 3.14 -21.52
C ASP A 401 14.98 3.74 -22.77
N PRO A 402 14.75 2.98 -23.85
CA PRO A 402 14.00 3.45 -25.02
C PRO A 402 12.61 4.02 -24.66
N ASP A 403 12.06 3.63 -23.52
CA ASP A 403 10.78 4.09 -23.00
C ASP A 403 10.88 5.31 -22.06
N ASP A 404 12.10 5.75 -21.66
CA ASP A 404 12.31 6.99 -20.91
C ASP A 404 12.58 8.11 -21.94
N PRO A 405 11.60 8.98 -22.24
CA PRO A 405 11.80 10.03 -23.21
C PRO A 405 12.99 10.87 -22.75
N ALA A 406 14.00 10.99 -23.60
CA ALA A 406 15.08 11.94 -23.39
C ALA A 406 14.47 13.26 -22.93
N PRO A 407 15.04 13.94 -21.92
CA PRO A 407 14.55 15.26 -21.53
C PRO A 407 14.47 16.08 -22.81
N ALA A 408 13.27 16.61 -23.10
CA ALA A 408 13.06 17.45 -24.27
C ALA A 408 14.24 18.44 -24.34
N PRO A 409 14.96 18.52 -25.45
CA PRO A 409 16.02 19.51 -25.59
C PRO A 409 15.40 20.78 -25.08
N ALA A 410 16.08 21.48 -24.16
CA ALA A 410 15.58 22.69 -23.56
C ALA A 410 15.19 23.57 -24.75
N GLU A 411 13.90 23.53 -25.11
CA GLU A 411 13.36 24.54 -26.01
C GLU A 411 13.82 25.82 -25.34
N ALA A 412 14.70 26.50 -26.03
CA ALA A 412 15.14 27.80 -25.63
C ALA A 412 13.87 28.53 -25.27
N GLU A 413 13.60 28.64 -23.95
CA GLU A 413 12.67 29.64 -23.47
C GLU A 413 13.20 30.90 -24.14
N SER A 414 12.59 31.19 -25.29
CA SER A 414 12.76 32.43 -25.96
C SER A 414 12.64 33.44 -24.85
N GLU A 415 13.75 34.14 -24.62
CA GLU A 415 13.83 35.35 -23.88
C GLU A 415 12.58 36.19 -24.21
N THR A 416 11.54 35.98 -23.44
CA THR A 416 10.54 36.99 -23.28
C THR A 416 11.21 37.95 -22.32
N GLU A 417 12.12 38.74 -22.90
CA GLU A 417 12.55 40.03 -22.37
C GLU A 417 11.27 40.75 -21.97
N ILE A 418 10.99 40.71 -20.66
CA ILE A 418 10.09 41.70 -20.09
C ILE A 418 10.83 43.01 -20.25
N VAL A 419 10.58 43.68 -21.35
CA VAL A 419 10.83 45.09 -21.51
C VAL A 419 10.07 45.77 -20.37
N ILE A 420 10.80 46.06 -19.31
CA ILE A 420 10.34 46.98 -18.29
C ILE A 420 10.35 48.32 -19.00
N ASP A 421 9.17 48.69 -19.55
CA ASP A 421 8.90 50.03 -20.01
C ASP A 421 9.12 50.98 -18.82
N SER A 422 10.26 51.61 -18.80
CA SER A 422 10.58 52.74 -17.93
C SER A 422 9.87 53.96 -18.50
N GLY A 423 8.54 54.03 -18.29
CA GLY A 423 7.74 55.22 -18.52
C GLY A 423 8.17 56.29 -17.50
N GLU A 424 9.08 57.17 -17.88
CA GLU A 424 9.12 58.52 -17.38
C GLU A 424 7.82 59.24 -17.81
N GLU A 425 6.96 59.63 -16.87
CA GLU A 425 6.43 60.97 -16.67
C GLU A 425 5.48 60.95 -15.46
#